data_a345faaef88de8a582ac097c98833348
#
_entry.id   a345faaef88de8a582ac097c98833348
#
_cell.length_a   1.000
_cell.length_b   1.000
_cell.length_c   1.000
_cell.angle_alpha   90.00
_cell.angle_beta   90.00
_cell.angle_gamma   90.00
#
_symmetry.space_group_name_H-M   'P 1'
#
loop_
_entity.id
_entity.type
_entity.pdbx_description
1 polymer ?
#
loop_
_entity_poly.entity_id
_entity_poly.type
_entity_poly.pdbx_seq_one_letter_code
_entity_poly.pdbx_strand_id
1 'polypeptide(L)'
;YTLELNGDTVSADNLVIASGGLSMPGLGATPFGYKIAEQFGLKVLPTRAGLVPFTLHKSLLEQLQTLSGVSVSSTITAEDGTLFRENLLFTHRGLSGPAVLQISSYWQPGEFVTVNLVPDCDLDGFINEQRAEHPNQSLKNTLAMQLPKRLIECLQLLGQIPDVTLKQLNSREQQALVDTLTNWRVQPNGTEGYRTAEVTLGGVDTDELSSRTMEARNVPGLYFIGEVMDVTGWLGGYNFQWAWASAWACAQALAQK
;
A
#
# COMPACT_ATOMS: atom_id res chain seq x y z
N TYR A 1 -4.48 -5.26 38.11
CA TYR A 1 -4.71 -6.25 37.06
C TYR A 1 -4.21 -7.60 37.48
N THR A 2 -4.95 -8.65 37.16
CA THR A 2 -4.58 -10.04 37.44
C THR A 2 -4.47 -10.76 36.09
N LEU A 3 -3.32 -11.37 35.85
CA LEU A 3 -3.04 -12.12 34.62
C LEU A 3 -2.83 -13.59 34.97
N GLU A 4 -3.47 -14.47 34.20
CA GLU A 4 -3.25 -15.91 34.25
C GLU A 4 -2.29 -16.33 33.15
N LEU A 5 -1.13 -16.86 33.50
CA LEU A 5 -0.06 -17.27 32.60
C LEU A 5 0.30 -18.74 32.84
N ASN A 6 -0.12 -19.64 31.95
CA ASN A 6 0.23 -21.07 32.00
C ASN A 6 -0.08 -21.75 33.37
N GLY A 7 -1.12 -21.26 34.07
CA GLY A 7 -1.51 -21.77 35.41
C GLY A 7 -0.97 -20.97 36.57
N ASP A 8 -0.07 -20.04 36.35
CA ASP A 8 0.39 -19.07 37.33
C ASP A 8 -0.42 -17.78 37.28
N THR A 9 -0.58 -17.12 38.43
CA THR A 9 -1.27 -15.84 38.55
C THR A 9 -0.26 -14.72 38.83
N VAL A 10 -0.28 -13.68 38.03
CA VAL A 10 0.56 -12.47 38.22
C VAL A 10 -0.36 -11.27 38.46
N SER A 11 -0.08 -10.49 39.50
CA SER A 11 -0.79 -9.23 39.77
C SER A 11 0.10 -8.03 39.48
N ALA A 12 -0.47 -6.98 38.87
CA ALA A 12 0.23 -5.74 38.56
C ALA A 12 -0.72 -4.54 38.71
N ASP A 13 -0.19 -3.40 39.16
CA ASP A 13 -0.95 -2.14 39.23
C ASP A 13 -1.19 -1.53 37.85
N ASN A 14 -0.24 -1.72 36.93
CA ASN A 14 -0.31 -1.23 35.58
C ASN A 14 -0.15 -2.37 34.57
N LEU A 15 -0.94 -2.31 33.47
CA LEU A 15 -0.91 -3.27 32.37
C LEU A 15 -0.65 -2.53 31.04
N VAL A 16 0.40 -2.92 30.35
CA VAL A 16 0.76 -2.36 29.03
C VAL A 16 0.51 -3.41 27.93
N ILE A 17 -0.34 -3.08 26.98
CA ILE A 17 -0.63 -3.90 25.80
C ILE A 17 0.28 -3.45 24.66
N ALA A 18 1.22 -4.31 24.27
CA ALA A 18 2.23 -4.08 23.23
C ALA A 18 2.22 -5.22 22.18
N SER A 19 1.03 -5.78 21.91
CA SER A 19 0.87 -7.01 21.12
C SER A 19 1.00 -6.80 19.60
N GLY A 20 1.07 -5.54 19.14
CA GLY A 20 1.05 -5.22 17.72
C GLY A 20 -0.31 -5.46 17.05
N GLY A 21 -0.32 -5.45 15.72
CA GLY A 21 -1.49 -5.67 14.88
C GLY A 21 -1.67 -7.12 14.45
N LEU A 22 -2.35 -7.31 13.28
CA LEU A 22 -2.67 -8.63 12.69
C LEU A 22 -1.73 -9.00 11.53
N SER A 23 -0.85 -8.09 11.13
CA SER A 23 0.05 -8.30 10.01
C SER A 23 1.06 -9.41 10.32
N MET A 24 1.38 -10.23 9.32
CA MET A 24 2.32 -11.36 9.43
C MET A 24 1.90 -12.41 10.47
N PRO A 25 0.69 -13.01 10.39
CA PRO A 25 0.20 -13.98 11.36
C PRO A 25 1.10 -15.21 11.52
N GLY A 26 1.87 -15.55 10.48
CA GLY A 26 2.89 -16.59 10.56
C GLY A 26 4.03 -16.32 11.55
N LEU A 27 4.20 -15.08 12.00
CA LEU A 27 5.16 -14.66 13.02
C LEU A 27 4.50 -14.52 14.42
N GLY A 28 3.25 -14.91 14.57
CA GLY A 28 2.55 -14.92 15.86
C GLY A 28 1.62 -13.73 16.10
N ALA A 29 1.35 -12.88 15.10
CA ALA A 29 0.36 -11.82 15.23
C ALA A 29 -1.04 -12.40 15.49
N THR A 30 -1.73 -11.85 16.49
CA THR A 30 -3.06 -12.30 16.92
C THR A 30 -3.94 -11.11 17.33
N PRO A 31 -5.28 -11.26 17.36
CA PRO A 31 -6.18 -10.20 17.82
C PRO A 31 -6.21 -10.02 19.34
N PHE A 32 -5.20 -10.52 20.08
CA PHE A 32 -5.20 -10.52 21.54
C PHE A 32 -5.37 -9.12 22.12
N GLY A 33 -4.58 -8.13 21.67
CA GLY A 33 -4.66 -6.75 22.18
C GLY A 33 -6.01 -6.09 21.94
N TYR A 34 -6.65 -6.37 20.80
CA TYR A 34 -8.00 -5.86 20.52
C TYR A 34 -9.05 -6.47 21.43
N LYS A 35 -8.97 -7.79 21.71
CA LYS A 35 -9.86 -8.45 22.66
C LYS A 35 -9.71 -7.91 24.07
N ILE A 36 -8.50 -7.57 24.49
CA ILE A 36 -8.28 -6.91 25.79
C ILE A 36 -8.90 -5.50 25.78
N ALA A 37 -8.72 -4.72 24.73
CA ALA A 37 -9.37 -3.41 24.63
C ALA A 37 -10.89 -3.51 24.75
N GLU A 38 -11.51 -4.41 23.98
CA GLU A 38 -12.96 -4.68 24.03
C GLU A 38 -13.43 -5.17 25.41
N GLN A 39 -12.66 -6.04 26.07
CA GLN A 39 -12.93 -6.55 27.44
C GLN A 39 -13.02 -5.41 28.46
N PHE A 40 -12.22 -4.37 28.30
CA PHE A 40 -12.22 -3.18 29.15
C PHE A 40 -13.14 -2.06 28.63
N GLY A 41 -13.95 -2.33 27.60
CA GLY A 41 -14.94 -1.40 27.07
C GLY A 41 -14.39 -0.29 26.17
N LEU A 42 -13.14 -0.43 25.69
CA LEU A 42 -12.57 0.50 24.74
C LEU A 42 -13.07 0.18 23.33
N LYS A 43 -13.28 1.22 22.54
CA LYS A 43 -13.67 1.09 21.14
C LYS A 43 -12.48 0.62 20.30
N VAL A 44 -12.73 -0.39 19.46
CA VAL A 44 -11.79 -0.89 18.46
C VAL A 44 -12.37 -0.61 17.07
N LEU A 45 -11.62 0.12 16.25
CA LEU A 45 -11.99 0.40 14.88
C LEU A 45 -11.77 -0.83 13.99
N PRO A 46 -12.61 -1.05 12.96
CA PRO A 46 -12.47 -2.19 12.06
C PRO A 46 -11.07 -2.29 11.46
N THR A 47 -10.46 -3.46 11.60
CA THR A 47 -9.10 -3.69 11.12
C THR A 47 -9.09 -4.20 9.68
N ARG A 48 -8.10 -3.78 8.89
CA ARG A 48 -7.79 -4.29 7.55
C ARG A 48 -6.29 -4.27 7.28
N ALA A 49 -5.86 -5.09 6.32
CA ALA A 49 -4.48 -5.09 5.87
C ALA A 49 -4.13 -3.75 5.19
N GLY A 50 -3.00 -3.15 5.55
CA GLY A 50 -2.42 -1.97 4.94
C GLY A 50 -0.99 -2.19 4.47
N LEU A 51 -0.47 -1.32 3.62
CA LEU A 51 0.83 -1.51 2.97
C LEU A 51 0.95 -2.94 2.40
N VAL A 52 0.00 -3.32 1.55
CA VAL A 52 -0.22 -4.69 1.11
C VAL A 52 -0.37 -4.77 -0.41
N PRO A 53 0.17 -5.81 -1.08
CA PRO A 53 0.00 -6.00 -2.52
C PRO A 53 -1.47 -6.18 -2.93
N PHE A 54 -1.83 -5.65 -4.11
CA PHE A 54 -3.10 -5.93 -4.76
C PHE A 54 -3.10 -7.27 -5.48
N THR A 55 -4.22 -7.97 -5.41
CA THR A 55 -4.53 -9.08 -6.30
C THR A 55 -5.34 -8.59 -7.50
N LEU A 56 -5.15 -9.21 -8.66
CA LEU A 56 -5.88 -8.88 -9.87
C LEU A 56 -6.87 -9.98 -10.23
N HIS A 57 -7.93 -9.62 -10.95
CA HIS A 57 -8.85 -10.58 -11.55
C HIS A 57 -8.10 -11.50 -12.53
N LYS A 58 -8.49 -12.76 -12.57
CA LYS A 58 -7.80 -13.80 -13.35
C LYS A 58 -7.56 -13.41 -14.81
N SER A 59 -8.56 -12.81 -15.46
CA SER A 59 -8.45 -12.37 -16.85
C SER A 59 -7.35 -11.34 -17.10
N LEU A 60 -7.22 -10.35 -16.21
CA LEU A 60 -6.17 -9.34 -16.31
C LEU A 60 -4.80 -9.93 -15.90
N LEU A 61 -4.79 -10.77 -14.88
CA LEU A 61 -3.56 -11.44 -14.43
C LEU A 61 -2.95 -12.32 -15.53
N GLU A 62 -3.77 -13.07 -16.26
CA GLU A 62 -3.33 -13.89 -17.41
C GLU A 62 -2.72 -13.03 -18.52
N GLN A 63 -3.29 -11.85 -18.79
CA GLN A 63 -2.76 -10.90 -19.77
C GLN A 63 -1.40 -10.33 -19.35
N LEU A 64 -1.20 -10.09 -18.07
CA LEU A 64 0.01 -9.46 -17.51
C LEU A 64 1.05 -10.47 -16.99
N GLN A 65 0.80 -11.78 -17.11
CA GLN A 65 1.64 -12.83 -16.53
C GLN A 65 3.13 -12.76 -16.95
N THR A 66 3.39 -12.31 -18.19
CA THR A 66 4.75 -12.13 -18.71
C THR A 66 5.50 -10.99 -18.04
N LEU A 67 4.81 -10.11 -17.31
CA LEU A 67 5.41 -8.97 -16.61
C LEU A 67 5.89 -9.28 -15.20
N SER A 68 5.64 -10.47 -14.68
CA SER A 68 6.09 -10.82 -13.33
C SER A 68 7.58 -10.52 -13.12
N GLY A 69 7.90 -9.71 -12.10
CA GLY A 69 9.23 -9.19 -11.80
C GLY A 69 9.61 -7.89 -12.52
N VAL A 70 8.77 -7.36 -13.40
CA VAL A 70 9.00 -6.04 -14.02
C VAL A 70 8.62 -4.95 -13.04
N SER A 71 9.51 -3.97 -12.87
CA SER A 71 9.30 -2.76 -12.06
C SER A 71 9.25 -1.53 -12.97
N VAL A 72 8.35 -0.60 -12.67
CA VAL A 72 8.14 0.64 -13.45
C VAL A 72 7.97 1.81 -12.50
N SER A 73 8.69 2.91 -12.72
CA SER A 73 8.39 4.19 -12.05
C SER A 73 6.98 4.63 -12.44
N SER A 74 6.14 4.93 -11.47
CA SER A 74 4.75 5.26 -11.72
C SER A 74 4.19 6.25 -10.70
N THR A 75 3.08 6.88 -11.04
CA THR A 75 2.19 7.52 -10.07
C THR A 75 0.90 6.73 -10.00
N ILE A 76 0.47 6.35 -8.79
CA ILE A 76 -0.80 5.67 -8.57
C ILE A 76 -1.70 6.56 -7.74
N THR A 77 -2.94 6.76 -8.21
CA THR A 77 -3.93 7.62 -7.59
C THR A 77 -5.17 6.80 -7.20
N ALA A 78 -5.62 6.92 -5.95
CA ALA A 78 -6.87 6.35 -5.47
C ALA A 78 -8.07 7.26 -5.81
N GLU A 79 -9.31 6.78 -5.64
CA GLU A 79 -10.52 7.55 -5.94
C GLU A 79 -10.72 8.78 -5.03
N ASP A 80 -10.16 8.76 -3.82
CA ASP A 80 -10.16 9.91 -2.90
C ASP A 80 -9.16 11.03 -3.28
N GLY A 81 -8.38 10.83 -4.35
CA GLY A 81 -7.36 11.76 -4.84
C GLY A 81 -5.98 11.59 -4.20
N THR A 82 -5.83 10.70 -3.22
CA THR A 82 -4.51 10.37 -2.67
C THR A 82 -3.63 9.75 -3.75
N LEU A 83 -2.38 10.19 -3.83
CA LEU A 83 -1.45 9.70 -4.83
C LEU A 83 -0.07 9.38 -4.24
N PHE A 84 0.58 8.37 -4.83
CA PHE A 84 1.98 8.05 -4.54
C PHE A 84 2.76 7.88 -5.83
N ARG A 85 3.95 8.49 -5.86
CA ARG A 85 4.89 8.40 -6.98
C ARG A 85 6.10 7.62 -6.55
N GLU A 86 6.13 6.36 -6.95
CA GLU A 86 7.14 5.37 -6.61
C GLU A 86 7.13 4.23 -7.65
N ASN A 87 7.94 3.21 -7.45
CA ASN A 87 7.92 2.05 -8.30
C ASN A 87 6.68 1.17 -8.08
N LEU A 88 6.02 0.79 -9.17
CA LEU A 88 5.06 -0.30 -9.27
C LEU A 88 5.81 -1.57 -9.68
N LEU A 89 5.49 -2.70 -9.06
CA LEU A 89 6.02 -4.02 -9.38
C LEU A 89 4.90 -4.96 -9.83
N PHE A 90 5.03 -5.54 -11.01
CA PHE A 90 4.17 -6.63 -11.45
C PHE A 90 4.58 -7.94 -10.79
N THR A 91 3.62 -8.69 -10.25
CA THR A 91 3.84 -9.98 -9.61
C THR A 91 2.98 -11.08 -10.24
N HIS A 92 3.23 -12.32 -9.88
CA HIS A 92 2.41 -13.45 -10.32
C HIS A 92 0.99 -13.48 -9.72
N ARG A 93 0.65 -12.58 -8.78
CA ARG A 93 -0.67 -12.44 -8.16
C ARG A 93 -1.36 -11.12 -8.49
N GLY A 94 -0.62 -10.14 -8.95
CA GLY A 94 -1.14 -8.81 -9.24
C GLY A 94 -0.06 -7.73 -9.20
N LEU A 95 -0.29 -6.69 -8.41
CA LEU A 95 0.57 -5.52 -8.34
C LEU A 95 1.13 -5.34 -6.92
N SER A 96 2.39 -4.94 -6.83
CA SER A 96 3.13 -4.65 -5.61
C SER A 96 4.09 -3.48 -5.85
N GLY A 97 5.09 -3.34 -5.00
CA GLY A 97 6.04 -2.25 -5.04
C GLY A 97 5.59 -1.05 -4.20
N PRO A 98 6.49 -0.12 -3.88
CA PRO A 98 6.23 0.96 -2.93
C PRO A 98 4.99 1.79 -3.25
N ALA A 99 4.73 2.12 -4.52
CA ALA A 99 3.54 2.85 -4.93
C ALA A 99 2.25 2.09 -4.61
N VAL A 100 2.22 0.78 -4.89
CA VAL A 100 1.06 -0.08 -4.64
C VAL A 100 0.85 -0.31 -3.14
N LEU A 101 1.92 -0.58 -2.39
CA LEU A 101 1.81 -0.79 -0.95
C LEU A 101 1.22 0.44 -0.26
N GLN A 102 1.70 1.63 -0.57
CA GLN A 102 1.21 2.87 0.02
C GLN A 102 -0.24 3.16 -0.36
N ILE A 103 -0.60 3.07 -1.65
CA ILE A 103 -1.96 3.37 -2.10
C ILE A 103 -2.98 2.35 -1.58
N SER A 104 -2.58 1.10 -1.28
CA SER A 104 -3.48 0.08 -0.74
C SER A 104 -4.11 0.48 0.61
N SER A 105 -3.46 1.37 1.36
CA SER A 105 -3.98 1.90 2.61
C SER A 105 -5.13 2.91 2.40
N TYR A 106 -5.30 3.44 1.21
CA TYR A 106 -6.34 4.42 0.84
C TYR A 106 -7.42 3.82 -0.07
N TRP A 107 -7.11 2.74 -0.77
CA TRP A 107 -8.05 2.02 -1.63
C TRP A 107 -9.12 1.29 -0.81
N GLN A 108 -10.38 1.32 -1.27
CA GLN A 108 -11.48 0.53 -0.72
C GLN A 108 -11.92 -0.58 -1.69
N PRO A 109 -12.42 -1.73 -1.17
CA PRO A 109 -12.91 -2.81 -2.01
C PRO A 109 -13.94 -2.36 -3.05
N GLY A 110 -13.65 -2.64 -4.32
CA GLY A 110 -14.50 -2.27 -5.46
C GLY A 110 -14.10 -0.98 -6.17
N GLU A 111 -13.24 -0.17 -5.59
CA GLU A 111 -12.73 1.05 -6.22
C GLU A 111 -11.68 0.75 -7.30
N PHE A 112 -11.46 1.73 -8.17
CA PHE A 112 -10.35 1.74 -9.11
C PHE A 112 -9.14 2.46 -8.54
N VAL A 113 -7.97 2.13 -9.06
CA VAL A 113 -6.79 2.99 -8.99
C VAL A 113 -6.41 3.41 -10.40
N THR A 114 -5.92 4.63 -10.56
CA THR A 114 -5.41 5.15 -11.83
C THR A 114 -3.89 5.17 -11.78
N VAL A 115 -3.25 4.56 -12.79
CA VAL A 115 -1.80 4.43 -12.86
C VAL A 115 -1.26 5.23 -14.03
N ASN A 116 -0.34 6.15 -13.77
CA ASN A 116 0.51 6.77 -14.77
C ASN A 116 1.84 6.02 -14.78
N LEU A 117 2.16 5.38 -15.91
CA LEU A 117 3.37 4.58 -16.10
C LEU A 117 4.57 5.40 -16.59
N VAL A 118 4.38 6.68 -16.90
CA VAL A 118 5.42 7.60 -17.39
C VAL A 118 5.34 8.97 -16.68
N PRO A 119 5.38 9.00 -15.33
CA PRO A 119 5.10 10.21 -14.55
C PRO A 119 6.11 11.33 -14.74
N ASP A 120 7.28 11.03 -15.31
CA ASP A 120 8.39 11.94 -15.51
C ASP A 120 8.47 12.47 -16.96
N CYS A 121 7.55 12.04 -17.84
CA CYS A 121 7.61 12.30 -19.26
C CYS A 121 6.31 12.95 -19.74
N ASP A 122 6.41 14.11 -20.40
CA ASP A 122 5.37 14.56 -21.32
C ASP A 122 5.41 13.65 -22.56
N LEU A 123 4.66 12.54 -22.50
CA LEU A 123 4.72 11.51 -23.52
C LEU A 123 4.28 12.01 -24.89
N ASP A 124 3.31 12.93 -24.96
CA ASP A 124 2.86 13.52 -26.24
C ASP A 124 3.94 14.38 -26.87
N GLY A 125 4.51 15.29 -26.08
CA GLY A 125 5.63 16.13 -26.52
C GLY A 125 6.85 15.28 -26.93
N PHE A 126 7.19 14.28 -26.13
CA PHE A 126 8.30 13.36 -26.42
C PHE A 126 8.11 12.60 -27.76
N ILE A 127 6.92 12.06 -28.00
CA ILE A 127 6.63 11.36 -29.28
C ILE A 127 6.74 12.33 -30.45
N ASN A 128 6.26 13.57 -30.31
CA ASN A 128 6.32 14.57 -31.37
C ASN A 128 7.76 14.98 -31.68
N GLU A 129 8.59 15.19 -30.68
CA GLU A 129 10.03 15.48 -30.84
C GLU A 129 10.75 14.32 -31.54
N GLN A 130 10.55 13.08 -31.05
CA GLN A 130 11.16 11.90 -31.66
C GLN A 130 10.67 11.66 -33.11
N ARG A 131 9.42 11.99 -33.44
CA ARG A 131 8.89 11.93 -34.81
C ARG A 131 9.58 12.93 -35.72
N ALA A 132 9.85 14.12 -35.25
CA ALA A 132 10.54 15.15 -36.05
C ALA A 132 11.98 14.75 -36.38
N GLU A 133 12.69 14.15 -35.41
CA GLU A 133 14.10 13.76 -35.60
C GLU A 133 14.25 12.38 -36.27
N HIS A 134 13.39 11.42 -35.92
CA HIS A 134 13.51 10.01 -36.30
C HIS A 134 12.20 9.42 -36.86
N PRO A 135 11.59 9.97 -37.93
CA PRO A 135 10.24 9.58 -38.41
C PRO A 135 10.10 8.08 -38.76
N ASN A 136 11.18 7.44 -39.15
CA ASN A 136 11.19 6.02 -39.50
C ASN A 136 11.46 5.07 -38.32
N GLN A 137 11.74 5.59 -37.10
CA GLN A 137 11.92 4.78 -35.90
C GLN A 137 10.61 4.08 -35.53
N SER A 138 10.70 2.83 -35.07
CA SER A 138 9.52 2.13 -34.57
C SER A 138 9.05 2.73 -33.23
N LEU A 139 7.74 2.83 -33.06
CA LEU A 139 7.13 3.28 -31.81
C LEU A 139 7.62 2.48 -30.61
N LYS A 140 7.76 1.15 -30.77
CA LYS A 140 8.34 0.26 -29.73
C LYS A 140 9.72 0.73 -29.26
N ASN A 141 10.62 1.06 -30.17
CA ASN A 141 11.97 1.51 -29.82
C ASN A 141 11.96 2.90 -29.16
N THR A 142 11.06 3.77 -29.58
CA THR A 142 10.86 5.09 -28.97
C THR A 142 10.37 4.95 -27.52
N LEU A 143 9.32 4.17 -27.30
CA LEU A 143 8.81 3.93 -25.94
C LEU A 143 9.79 3.21 -25.03
N ALA A 144 10.70 2.38 -25.58
CA ALA A 144 11.73 1.69 -24.82
C ALA A 144 12.80 2.61 -24.21
N MET A 145 12.79 3.90 -24.59
CA MET A 145 13.61 4.93 -23.94
C MET A 145 13.01 5.35 -22.57
N GLN A 146 11.71 5.12 -22.36
CA GLN A 146 10.98 5.53 -21.15
C GLN A 146 10.46 4.32 -20.33
N LEU A 147 10.19 3.19 -20.97
CA LEU A 147 9.50 2.05 -20.37
C LEU A 147 10.30 0.74 -20.57
N PRO A 148 10.16 -0.22 -19.66
CA PRO A 148 10.74 -1.55 -19.83
C PRO A 148 10.23 -2.23 -21.11
N LYS A 149 11.13 -2.79 -21.92
CA LYS A 149 10.80 -3.46 -23.19
C LYS A 149 9.73 -4.54 -23.04
N ARG A 150 9.80 -5.35 -21.95
CA ARG A 150 8.79 -6.38 -21.68
C ARG A 150 7.39 -5.82 -21.50
N LEU A 151 7.26 -4.64 -20.90
CA LEU A 151 5.96 -3.97 -20.75
C LEU A 151 5.42 -3.55 -22.10
N ILE A 152 6.24 -2.93 -22.94
CA ILE A 152 5.85 -2.52 -24.30
C ILE A 152 5.42 -3.73 -25.13
N GLU A 153 6.18 -4.82 -25.10
CA GLU A 153 5.87 -6.08 -25.79
C GLU A 153 4.54 -6.69 -25.33
N CYS A 154 4.29 -6.68 -24.03
CA CYS A 154 3.02 -7.13 -23.47
C CYS A 154 1.86 -6.28 -23.97
N LEU A 155 1.98 -4.94 -23.92
CA LEU A 155 0.94 -4.02 -24.37
C LEU A 155 0.71 -4.09 -25.91
N GLN A 156 1.74 -4.39 -26.70
CA GLN A 156 1.60 -4.66 -28.13
C GLN A 156 0.81 -5.96 -28.38
N LEU A 157 1.13 -7.04 -27.67
CA LEU A 157 0.40 -8.31 -27.77
C LEU A 157 -1.08 -8.16 -27.40
N LEU A 158 -1.39 -7.25 -26.46
CA LEU A 158 -2.76 -6.89 -26.07
C LEU A 158 -3.44 -5.91 -27.04
N GLY A 159 -2.76 -5.47 -28.10
CA GLY A 159 -3.29 -4.52 -29.06
C GLY A 159 -3.45 -3.08 -28.53
N GLN A 160 -2.83 -2.77 -27.39
CA GLN A 160 -2.88 -1.44 -26.78
C GLN A 160 -1.81 -0.48 -27.31
N ILE A 161 -0.72 -1.02 -27.86
CA ILE A 161 0.32 -0.26 -28.55
C ILE A 161 0.40 -0.76 -30.00
N PRO A 162 0.22 0.11 -31.01
CA PRO A 162 0.32 -0.29 -32.41
C PRO A 162 1.77 -0.60 -32.82
N ASP A 163 1.93 -1.55 -33.74
CA ASP A 163 3.24 -1.88 -34.33
C ASP A 163 3.48 -1.05 -35.59
N VAL A 164 3.86 0.20 -35.40
CA VAL A 164 4.04 1.18 -36.46
C VAL A 164 5.33 1.99 -36.28
N THR A 165 5.75 2.70 -37.31
CA THR A 165 6.78 3.75 -37.22
C THR A 165 6.16 5.07 -36.76
N LEU A 166 6.97 5.99 -36.21
CA LEU A 166 6.49 7.28 -35.72
C LEU A 166 5.75 8.10 -36.80
N LYS A 167 6.19 8.05 -38.05
CA LYS A 167 5.50 8.73 -39.17
C LYS A 167 4.13 8.14 -39.53
N GLN A 168 3.90 6.87 -39.19
CA GLN A 168 2.63 6.17 -39.45
C GLN A 168 1.61 6.36 -38.33
N LEU A 169 2.09 6.71 -37.11
CA LEU A 169 1.23 6.93 -35.94
C LEU A 169 0.40 8.21 -36.17
N ASN A 170 -0.91 8.06 -36.32
CA ASN A 170 -1.81 9.21 -36.46
C ASN A 170 -2.16 9.82 -35.10
N SER A 171 -2.72 11.04 -35.10
CA SER A 171 -3.01 11.80 -33.88
C SER A 171 -4.00 11.09 -32.93
N ARG A 172 -4.97 10.35 -33.47
CA ARG A 172 -5.95 9.60 -32.68
C ARG A 172 -5.30 8.42 -31.95
N GLU A 173 -4.45 7.68 -32.65
CA GLU A 173 -3.68 6.58 -32.09
C GLU A 173 -2.70 7.07 -31.03
N GLN A 174 -2.03 8.22 -31.29
CA GLN A 174 -1.13 8.84 -30.32
C GLN A 174 -1.88 9.24 -29.04
N GLN A 175 -3.03 9.88 -29.16
CA GLN A 175 -3.83 10.27 -27.99
C GLN A 175 -4.30 9.03 -27.20
N ALA A 176 -4.75 7.98 -27.86
CA ALA A 176 -5.15 6.72 -27.22
C ALA A 176 -3.97 6.04 -26.51
N LEU A 177 -2.77 6.10 -27.09
CA LEU A 177 -1.55 5.61 -26.49
C LEU A 177 -1.17 6.41 -25.23
N VAL A 178 -1.22 7.74 -25.32
CA VAL A 178 -0.97 8.62 -24.17
C VAL A 178 -1.93 8.28 -23.03
N ASP A 179 -3.24 8.22 -23.33
CA ASP A 179 -4.25 7.87 -22.32
C ASP A 179 -4.00 6.49 -21.71
N THR A 180 -3.64 5.49 -22.52
CA THR A 180 -3.34 4.13 -22.05
C THR A 180 -2.17 4.12 -21.07
N LEU A 181 -1.14 4.91 -21.29
CA LEU A 181 0.08 4.91 -20.49
C LEU A 181 0.04 5.88 -19.30
N THR A 182 -0.79 6.93 -19.36
CA THR A 182 -0.90 7.94 -18.30
C THR A 182 -2.12 7.80 -17.41
N ASN A 183 -3.16 7.07 -17.88
CA ASN A 183 -4.45 6.93 -17.19
C ASN A 183 -4.92 5.47 -17.15
N TRP A 184 -4.01 4.53 -16.97
CA TRP A 184 -4.37 3.12 -16.89
C TRP A 184 -5.21 2.85 -15.64
N ARG A 185 -6.50 2.58 -15.85
CA ARG A 185 -7.44 2.27 -14.77
C ARG A 185 -7.42 0.78 -14.45
N VAL A 186 -7.11 0.47 -13.20
CA VAL A 186 -7.07 -0.90 -12.67
C VAL A 186 -8.07 -1.00 -11.53
N GLN A 187 -8.91 -2.04 -11.56
CA GLN A 187 -9.74 -2.43 -10.44
C GLN A 187 -9.10 -3.67 -9.78
N PRO A 188 -8.48 -3.51 -8.60
CA PRO A 188 -7.99 -4.66 -7.86
C PRO A 188 -9.14 -5.61 -7.47
N ASN A 189 -8.89 -6.91 -7.53
CA ASN A 189 -9.83 -7.91 -7.02
C ASN A 189 -9.87 -7.92 -5.48
N GLY A 190 -8.81 -7.42 -4.86
CA GLY A 190 -8.60 -7.36 -3.42
C GLY A 190 -7.13 -7.16 -3.10
N THR A 191 -6.75 -7.49 -1.88
CA THR A 191 -5.36 -7.49 -1.43
C THR A 191 -4.90 -8.91 -1.08
N GLU A 192 -3.58 -9.10 -0.88
CA GLU A 192 -3.05 -10.39 -0.40
C GLU A 192 -3.35 -10.64 1.09
N GLY A 193 -3.97 -9.67 1.78
CA GLY A 193 -4.38 -9.76 3.17
C GLY A 193 -3.21 -9.70 4.16
N TYR A 194 -3.51 -9.99 5.42
CA TYR A 194 -2.54 -9.87 6.52
C TYR A 194 -1.27 -10.70 6.37
N ARG A 195 -1.30 -11.75 5.57
CA ARG A 195 -0.13 -12.62 5.36
C ARG A 195 1.07 -11.88 4.76
N THR A 196 0.83 -10.86 3.96
CA THR A 196 1.85 -10.07 3.26
C THR A 196 1.76 -8.58 3.57
N ALA A 197 0.78 -8.16 4.36
CA ALA A 197 0.65 -6.79 4.80
C ALA A 197 1.81 -6.40 5.73
N GLU A 198 2.36 -5.21 5.54
CA GLU A 198 3.38 -4.69 6.45
C GLU A 198 2.74 -4.13 7.74
N VAL A 199 1.50 -3.63 7.65
CA VAL A 199 0.79 -3.00 8.77
C VAL A 199 -0.68 -3.39 8.81
N THR A 200 -1.29 -3.17 9.98
CA THR A 200 -2.73 -3.24 10.20
C THR A 200 -3.31 -1.83 10.30
N LEU A 201 -4.29 -1.52 9.46
CA LEU A 201 -5.10 -0.31 9.57
C LEU A 201 -6.24 -0.57 10.55
N GLY A 202 -6.70 0.45 11.25
CA GLY A 202 -7.66 0.29 12.35
C GLY A 202 -6.97 -0.20 13.63
N GLY A 203 -7.75 -0.56 14.64
CA GLY A 203 -7.25 -0.97 15.96
C GLY A 203 -7.90 -0.19 17.08
N VAL A 204 -7.26 -0.13 18.24
CA VAL A 204 -7.78 0.62 19.39
C VAL A 204 -7.88 2.10 19.02
N ASP A 205 -9.11 2.65 19.16
CA ASP A 205 -9.40 4.05 18.82
C ASP A 205 -8.53 4.98 19.67
N THR A 206 -7.80 5.87 19.02
CA THR A 206 -6.91 6.82 19.72
C THR A 206 -7.65 7.82 20.58
N ASP A 207 -8.94 8.05 20.34
CA ASP A 207 -9.79 8.89 21.21
C ASP A 207 -10.02 8.30 22.59
N GLU A 208 -9.89 6.98 22.73
CA GLU A 208 -9.96 6.26 24.02
C GLU A 208 -8.70 6.45 24.88
N LEU A 209 -7.60 6.96 24.29
CA LEU A 209 -6.31 6.99 24.90
C LEU A 209 -5.80 8.41 25.14
N SER A 210 -4.95 8.56 26.13
CA SER A 210 -4.19 9.80 26.36
C SER A 210 -3.01 9.87 25.40
N SER A 211 -2.98 10.83 24.49
CA SER A 211 -1.86 11.05 23.58
C SER A 211 -0.52 11.37 24.29
N ARG A 212 -0.57 11.72 25.56
CA ARG A 212 0.61 12.08 26.36
C ARG A 212 1.18 10.87 27.11
N THR A 213 0.33 9.96 27.59
CA THR A 213 0.73 8.85 28.48
C THR A 213 0.46 7.48 27.89
N MET A 214 -0.29 7.38 26.79
CA MET A 214 -0.78 6.13 26.21
C MET A 214 -1.75 5.36 27.13
N GLU A 215 -2.20 5.95 28.24
CA GLU A 215 -3.14 5.36 29.19
C GLU A 215 -4.57 5.46 28.67
N ALA A 216 -5.37 4.43 28.87
CA ALA A 216 -6.81 4.46 28.58
C ALA A 216 -7.50 5.50 29.49
N ARG A 217 -8.29 6.40 28.89
CA ARG A 217 -8.91 7.53 29.61
C ARG A 217 -9.85 7.10 30.71
N ASN A 218 -10.58 6.01 30.48
CA ASN A 218 -11.61 5.52 31.37
C ASN A 218 -11.20 4.27 32.17
N VAL A 219 -9.96 3.79 31.99
CA VAL A 219 -9.45 2.57 32.68
C VAL A 219 -8.06 2.87 33.24
N PRO A 220 -7.96 3.40 34.46
CA PRO A 220 -6.69 3.75 35.07
C PRO A 220 -5.71 2.58 35.15
N GLY A 221 -4.47 2.80 34.78
CA GLY A 221 -3.41 1.78 34.81
C GLY A 221 -3.38 0.86 33.58
N LEU A 222 -4.28 1.01 32.60
CA LEU A 222 -4.26 0.27 31.34
C LEU A 222 -3.67 1.14 30.23
N TYR A 223 -2.66 0.62 29.51
CA TYR A 223 -1.92 1.32 28.48
C TYR A 223 -1.90 0.51 27.18
N PHE A 224 -1.92 1.21 26.04
CA PHE A 224 -1.73 0.62 24.71
C PHE A 224 -0.61 1.33 23.99
N ILE A 225 0.32 0.58 23.37
CA ILE A 225 1.48 1.12 22.65
C ILE A 225 1.70 0.38 21.32
N GLY A 226 2.26 1.08 20.35
CA GLY A 226 2.59 0.51 19.04
C GLY A 226 1.37 0.30 18.15
N GLU A 227 1.45 -0.71 17.31
CA GLU A 227 0.52 -0.94 16.20
C GLU A 227 -0.86 -1.53 16.63
N VAL A 228 -1.05 -1.87 17.89
CA VAL A 228 -2.38 -2.24 18.40
C VAL A 228 -3.35 -1.05 18.40
N MET A 229 -2.82 0.17 18.35
CA MET A 229 -3.59 1.41 18.24
C MET A 229 -3.86 1.74 16.78
N ASP A 230 -4.96 2.46 16.50
CA ASP A 230 -5.25 2.97 15.15
C ASP A 230 -4.32 4.14 14.79
N VAL A 231 -3.06 3.81 14.56
CA VAL A 231 -2.03 4.73 14.05
C VAL A 231 -1.21 4.02 13.00
N THR A 232 -1.28 4.51 11.77
CA THR A 232 -0.57 3.93 10.63
C THR A 232 0.17 5.01 9.85
N GLY A 233 1.44 4.76 9.59
CA GLY A 233 2.29 5.60 8.74
C GLY A 233 2.56 4.96 7.38
N TRP A 234 3.15 5.75 6.50
CA TRP A 234 3.62 5.32 5.17
C TRP A 234 4.86 4.43 5.27
N LEU A 235 5.35 3.95 4.12
CA LEU A 235 6.68 3.35 4.03
C LEU A 235 7.77 4.37 4.42
N GLY A 236 8.88 3.88 4.98
CA GLY A 236 9.99 4.74 5.40
C GLY A 236 10.28 4.73 6.90
N GLY A 237 9.76 3.75 7.64
CA GLY A 237 10.08 3.55 9.07
C GLY A 237 9.13 4.26 10.04
N TYR A 238 8.09 4.95 9.57
CA TYR A 238 7.15 5.68 10.43
C TYR A 238 6.43 4.78 11.43
N ASN A 239 6.07 3.56 11.03
CA ASN A 239 5.39 2.59 11.91
C ASN A 239 6.31 2.11 13.04
N PHE A 240 7.59 1.87 12.75
CA PHE A 240 8.59 1.59 13.79
C PHE A 240 8.82 2.80 14.70
N GLN A 241 8.91 4.00 14.12
CA GLN A 241 9.05 5.24 14.90
C GLN A 241 7.87 5.43 15.85
N TRP A 242 6.64 5.13 15.39
CA TRP A 242 5.46 5.16 16.26
C TRP A 242 5.55 4.15 17.41
N ALA A 243 5.94 2.91 17.11
CA ALA A 243 6.10 1.88 18.14
C ALA A 243 7.08 2.32 19.23
N TRP A 244 8.23 2.87 18.86
CA TRP A 244 9.22 3.39 19.81
C TRP A 244 8.74 4.63 20.55
N ALA A 245 8.12 5.59 19.87
CA ALA A 245 7.68 6.86 20.47
C ALA A 245 6.56 6.63 21.48
N SER A 246 5.57 5.80 21.15
CA SER A 246 4.47 5.46 22.06
C SER A 246 4.96 4.67 23.29
N ALA A 247 5.89 3.72 23.09
CA ALA A 247 6.51 2.98 24.18
C ALA A 247 7.29 3.90 25.12
N TRP A 248 8.06 4.83 24.55
CA TRP A 248 8.83 5.79 25.34
C TRP A 248 7.91 6.72 26.15
N ALA A 249 6.85 7.24 25.54
CA ALA A 249 5.87 8.11 26.22
C ALA A 249 5.19 7.38 27.38
N CYS A 250 4.78 6.13 27.18
CA CYS A 250 4.22 5.26 28.23
C CYS A 250 5.22 5.05 29.37
N ALA A 251 6.47 4.69 29.05
CA ALA A 251 7.51 4.45 30.05
C ALA A 251 7.79 5.69 30.91
N GLN A 252 7.87 6.88 30.30
CA GLN A 252 8.04 8.13 31.04
C GLN A 252 6.87 8.43 31.99
N ALA A 253 5.64 8.14 31.55
CA ALA A 253 4.46 8.32 32.40
C ALA A 253 4.45 7.35 33.60
N LEU A 254 4.84 6.11 33.37
CA LEU A 254 4.92 5.09 34.42
C LEU A 254 6.04 5.39 35.44
N ALA A 255 7.16 5.94 35.00
CA ALA A 255 8.29 6.31 35.87
C ALA A 255 7.99 7.49 36.80
N GLN A 256 6.92 8.25 36.54
CA GLN A 256 6.48 9.41 37.35
C GLN A 256 5.38 9.07 38.34
N LYS A 257 4.85 7.83 38.31
CA LYS A 257 3.89 7.30 39.30
C LYS A 257 4.58 6.66 40.46
#